data_35443414fc6d7ec7d21c7fbe1b7e1b9b
#
_entry.id   35443414fc6d7ec7d21c7fbe1b7e1b9b
#
_cell.length_a   1.000
_cell.length_b   1.000
_cell.length_c   1.000
_cell.angle_alpha   90.00
_cell.angle_beta   90.00
_cell.angle_gamma   90.00
#
_symmetry.space_group_name_H-M   'P 1'
#
loop_
_entity.id
_entity.type
_entity.pdbx_description
1 polymer ?
#
loop_
_entity_poly.entity_id
_entity_poly.type
_entity_poly.pdbx_seq_one_letter_code
_entity_poly.pdbx_strand_id
1 'polypeptide(L)'
;MILHLDFSDEVLYAELNGTYFPAEGWHDLVAADLEVWLPRLISFAMGHSDACTLPFMDGPACIKLYRQSDGGIRADCLWDQRIQSSRIIDLRELLRSAVSCLRRCNRLRYEAGECALFAPELAQISALLKQLPQ
;
A
#
# COMPACT_ATOMS: atom_id res chain seq x y z
N MET A 1 0.23 -7.96 5.40
CA MET A 1 -0.31 -6.58 5.38
C MET A 1 -1.29 -6.44 4.25
N ILE A 2 -2.46 -6.01 4.58
CA ILE A 2 -3.57 -5.85 3.63
C ILE A 2 -3.92 -4.37 3.58
N LEU A 3 -3.94 -3.78 2.37
CA LEU A 3 -4.39 -2.41 2.19
C LEU A 3 -5.91 -2.36 2.02
N HIS A 4 -6.51 -1.37 2.66
CA HIS A 4 -7.90 -0.98 2.47
C HIS A 4 -7.92 0.45 1.96
N LEU A 5 -8.51 0.68 0.79
CA LEU A 5 -8.60 2.03 0.24
C LEU A 5 -9.91 2.22 -0.54
N ASP A 6 -10.40 3.45 -0.49
CA ASP A 6 -11.59 3.87 -1.20
C ASP A 6 -11.45 5.33 -1.60
N PHE A 7 -11.56 5.63 -2.91
CA PHE A 7 -11.44 7.00 -3.40
C PHE A 7 -12.69 7.83 -3.08
N SER A 8 -13.87 7.21 -3.10
CA SER A 8 -15.12 7.93 -2.86
C SER A 8 -15.22 8.44 -1.42
N ASP A 9 -14.87 7.59 -0.47
CA ASP A 9 -14.94 7.91 0.95
C ASP A 9 -13.63 8.46 1.51
N GLU A 10 -12.58 8.57 0.67
CA GLU A 10 -11.27 9.07 1.08
C GLU A 10 -10.71 8.28 2.27
N VAL A 11 -10.70 6.95 2.15
CA VAL A 11 -10.23 6.04 3.20
C VAL A 11 -8.99 5.30 2.73
N LEU A 12 -7.96 5.26 3.59
CA LEU A 12 -6.74 4.48 3.35
C LEU A 12 -6.16 4.04 4.69
N TYR A 13 -6.09 2.73 4.91
CA TYR A 13 -5.44 2.18 6.09
C TYR A 13 -4.90 0.78 5.79
N ALA A 14 -4.05 0.29 6.67
CA ALA A 14 -3.46 -1.05 6.56
C ALA A 14 -3.94 -1.94 7.69
N GLU A 15 -4.12 -3.21 7.37
CA GLU A 15 -4.38 -4.26 8.35
C GLU A 15 -3.13 -5.13 8.46
N LEU A 16 -2.62 -5.29 9.70
CA LEU A 16 -1.45 -6.09 10.01
C LEU A 16 -1.81 -7.03 11.16
N ASN A 17 -1.96 -8.33 10.85
CA ASN A 17 -2.26 -9.37 11.85
C ASN A 17 -3.46 -9.00 12.75
N GLY A 18 -4.55 -8.49 12.16
CA GLY A 18 -5.77 -8.16 12.87
C GLY A 18 -5.78 -6.80 13.55
N THR A 19 -4.71 -6.03 13.44
CA THR A 19 -4.67 -4.64 13.92
C THR A 19 -4.68 -3.69 12.73
N TYR A 20 -5.20 -2.47 12.94
CA TYR A 20 -5.35 -1.48 11.88
C TYR A 20 -4.44 -0.28 12.13
N PHE A 21 -3.82 0.23 11.06
CA PHE A 21 -2.95 1.38 11.15
C PHE A 21 -3.20 2.33 9.97
N PRO A 22 -3.32 3.66 10.19
CA PRO A 22 -3.30 4.37 11.48
C PRO A 22 -4.48 4.03 12.38
N ALA A 23 -5.65 3.73 11.81
CA ALA A 23 -6.85 3.27 12.48
C ALA A 23 -7.80 2.66 11.46
N GLU A 24 -8.71 1.79 11.88
CA GLU A 24 -9.75 1.28 10.99
C GLU A 24 -10.59 2.44 10.44
N GLY A 25 -10.75 2.47 9.12
CA GLY A 25 -11.51 3.52 8.45
C GLY A 25 -10.83 4.88 8.41
N TRP A 26 -9.50 4.92 8.54
CA TRP A 26 -8.74 6.17 8.53
C TRP A 26 -8.98 6.97 7.26
N HIS A 27 -9.36 8.26 7.40
CA HIS A 27 -9.52 9.19 6.28
C HIS A 27 -8.19 9.82 5.92
N ASP A 28 -7.91 9.88 4.62
CA ASP A 28 -6.66 10.46 4.12
C ASP A 28 -6.87 10.99 2.71
N LEU A 29 -5.86 11.68 2.18
CA LEU A 29 -5.83 12.16 0.80
C LEU A 29 -5.35 11.02 -0.10
N VAL A 30 -6.26 10.10 -0.43
CA VAL A 30 -5.93 8.79 -1.02
C VAL A 30 -5.16 8.91 -2.33
N ALA A 31 -5.60 9.76 -3.26
CA ALA A 31 -4.92 9.94 -4.54
C ALA A 31 -3.49 10.47 -4.34
N ALA A 32 -3.30 11.46 -3.46
CA ALA A 32 -1.98 12.01 -3.15
C ALA A 32 -1.08 10.98 -2.48
N ASP A 33 -1.64 10.19 -1.56
CA ASP A 33 -0.89 9.08 -0.92
C ASP A 33 -0.40 8.09 -1.98
N LEU A 34 -1.28 7.66 -2.88
CA LEU A 34 -0.92 6.65 -3.87
C LEU A 34 0.05 7.17 -4.93
N GLU A 35 0.03 8.46 -5.25
CA GLU A 35 1.05 9.06 -6.12
C GLU A 35 2.47 8.87 -5.56
N VAL A 36 2.59 8.87 -4.25
CA VAL A 36 3.87 8.63 -3.55
C VAL A 36 4.11 7.14 -3.33
N TRP A 37 3.09 6.41 -2.86
CA TRP A 37 3.21 5.01 -2.44
C TRP A 37 3.49 4.06 -3.59
N LEU A 38 2.74 4.18 -4.70
CA LEU A 38 2.79 3.17 -5.76
C LEU A 38 4.15 3.10 -6.45
N PRO A 39 4.80 4.23 -6.85
CA PRO A 39 6.14 4.15 -7.41
C PRO A 39 7.15 3.54 -6.43
N ARG A 40 7.05 3.86 -5.15
CA ARG A 40 7.95 3.34 -4.10
C ARG A 40 7.75 1.85 -3.89
N LEU A 41 6.50 1.39 -3.83
CA LEU A 41 6.19 -0.03 -3.70
C LEU A 41 6.69 -0.82 -4.91
N ILE A 42 6.50 -0.31 -6.11
CA ILE A 42 6.96 -0.94 -7.34
C ILE A 42 8.50 -1.07 -7.32
N SER A 43 9.20 0.00 -7.02
CA SER A 43 10.66 0.01 -6.94
C SER A 43 11.17 -0.98 -5.87
N PHE A 44 10.53 -1.00 -4.71
CA PHE A 44 10.86 -1.92 -3.63
C PHE A 44 10.60 -3.37 -4.03
N ALA A 45 9.45 -3.65 -4.65
CA ALA A 45 9.10 -5.00 -5.09
C ALA A 45 10.03 -5.51 -6.19
N MET A 46 10.56 -4.61 -7.03
CA MET A 46 11.54 -4.95 -8.06
C MET A 46 12.95 -5.16 -7.52
N GLY A 47 13.16 -4.92 -6.24
CA GLY A 47 14.48 -5.09 -5.61
C GLY A 47 15.42 -3.91 -5.82
N HIS A 48 14.94 -2.77 -6.29
CA HIS A 48 15.77 -1.58 -6.53
C HIS A 48 16.12 -0.84 -5.25
N SER A 49 15.45 -1.17 -4.15
CA SER A 49 15.69 -0.54 -2.86
C SER A 49 15.38 -1.53 -1.75
N ASP A 50 16.11 -1.46 -0.64
CA ASP A 50 15.94 -2.34 0.52
C ASP A 50 15.00 -1.76 1.57
N ALA A 51 14.53 -0.53 1.35
CA ALA A 51 13.58 0.13 2.24
C ALA A 51 12.58 0.94 1.43
N CYS A 52 11.41 1.12 2.00
CA CYS A 52 10.32 1.85 1.36
C CYS A 52 9.51 2.58 2.44
N THR A 53 9.35 3.90 2.30
CA THR A 53 8.57 4.70 3.22
C THR A 53 7.25 5.08 2.58
N LEU A 54 6.15 4.76 3.27
CA LEU A 54 4.78 5.00 2.82
C LEU A 54 4.12 5.98 3.79
N PRO A 55 4.22 7.30 3.52
CA PRO A 55 3.63 8.31 4.41
C PRO A 55 2.13 8.43 4.18
N PHE A 56 1.40 8.70 5.25
CA PHE A 56 0.01 9.17 5.18
C PHE A 56 0.05 10.68 5.16
N MET A 57 -0.67 11.31 4.22
CA MET A 57 -0.63 12.76 4.05
C MET A 57 -1.34 13.50 5.17
N ASP A 58 -2.35 12.85 5.77
CA ASP A 58 -3.13 13.46 6.84
C ASP A 58 -2.63 12.95 8.19
N GLY A 59 -1.71 13.69 8.81
CA GLY A 59 -1.17 13.37 10.11
C GLY A 59 0.27 12.85 10.07
N PRO A 60 0.84 12.54 11.24
CA PRO A 60 2.25 12.16 11.37
C PRO A 60 2.48 10.65 11.23
N ALA A 61 1.58 9.93 10.57
CA ALA A 61 1.68 8.47 10.42
C ALA A 61 2.47 8.09 9.18
N CYS A 62 3.25 7.03 9.27
CA CYS A 62 3.84 6.39 8.09
C CYS A 62 4.12 4.91 8.36
N ILE A 63 4.25 4.14 7.28
CA ILE A 63 4.68 2.75 7.33
C ILE A 63 6.02 2.67 6.62
N LYS A 64 7.00 2.02 7.24
CA LYS A 64 8.30 1.77 6.62
C LYS A 64 8.48 0.28 6.43
N LEU A 65 8.81 -0.11 5.21
CA LEU A 65 9.09 -1.50 4.86
C LEU A 65 10.60 -1.68 4.74
N TYR A 66 11.11 -2.78 5.28
CA TYR A 66 12.53 -3.11 5.22
C TYR A 66 12.71 -4.56 4.77
N ARG A 67 13.58 -4.76 3.78
CA ARG A 67 13.98 -6.11 3.38
C ARG A 67 14.96 -6.65 4.38
N GLN A 68 14.65 -7.81 4.95
CA GLN A 68 15.51 -8.48 5.91
C GLN A 68 16.57 -9.31 5.18
N SER A 69 17.63 -9.70 5.91
CA SER A 69 18.72 -10.50 5.34
C SER A 69 18.26 -11.88 4.87
N ASP A 70 17.18 -12.42 5.43
CA ASP A 70 16.60 -13.70 5.03
C ASP A 70 15.58 -13.57 3.88
N GLY A 71 15.40 -12.36 3.36
CA GLY A 71 14.45 -12.07 2.29
C GLY A 71 13.04 -11.71 2.78
N GLY A 72 12.77 -11.83 4.08
CA GLY A 72 11.51 -11.39 4.65
C GLY A 72 11.35 -9.88 4.64
N ILE A 73 10.14 -9.41 4.82
CA ILE A 73 9.84 -7.98 4.85
C ILE A 73 9.33 -7.62 6.24
N ARG A 74 9.98 -6.64 6.88
CA ARG A 74 9.49 -6.06 8.14
C ARG A 74 8.76 -4.76 7.84
N ALA A 75 7.58 -4.61 8.42
CA ALA A 75 6.80 -3.37 8.35
C ALA A 75 6.80 -2.72 9.74
N ASP A 76 7.29 -1.49 9.82
CA ASP A 76 7.24 -0.66 11.00
C ASP A 76 6.15 0.39 10.81
N CYS A 77 5.19 0.44 11.72
CA CYS A 77 4.14 1.46 11.75
C CYS A 77 4.55 2.56 12.71
N LEU A 78 4.70 3.79 12.22
CA LEU A 78 5.21 4.91 13.00
C LEU A 78 4.16 6.00 13.14
N TRP A 79 4.07 6.55 14.35
CA TRP A 79 3.27 7.73 14.64
C TRP A 79 4.20 8.76 15.26
N ASP A 80 4.30 9.93 14.62
CA ASP A 80 5.19 11.01 15.05
C ASP A 80 6.64 10.49 15.20
N GLN A 81 7.09 9.72 14.21
CA GLN A 81 8.43 9.12 14.12
C GLN A 81 8.73 8.07 15.20
N ARG A 82 7.73 7.64 15.95
CA ARG A 82 7.89 6.59 16.97
C ARG A 82 7.24 5.31 16.50
N ILE A 83 7.95 4.19 16.60
CA ILE A 83 7.42 2.89 16.22
C ILE A 83 6.31 2.47 17.18
N GLN A 84 5.12 2.28 16.63
CA GLN A 84 3.96 1.78 17.36
C GLN A 84 3.89 0.27 17.31
N SER A 85 4.30 -0.32 16.19
CA SER A 85 4.34 -1.76 16.01
C SER A 85 5.32 -2.13 14.89
N SER A 86 5.86 -3.34 14.97
CA SER A 86 6.68 -3.95 13.92
C SER A 86 6.14 -5.35 13.66
N ARG A 87 5.98 -5.70 12.38
CA ARG A 87 5.48 -7.01 11.97
C ARG A 87 6.24 -7.50 10.76
N ILE A 88 6.40 -8.81 10.66
CA ILE A 88 6.85 -9.42 9.40
C ILE A 88 5.62 -9.56 8.52
N ILE A 89 5.72 -9.12 7.29
CA ILE A 89 4.60 -9.12 6.35
C ILE A 89 4.93 -9.93 5.10
N ASP A 90 3.88 -10.31 4.40
CA ASP A 90 3.95 -10.94 3.09
C ASP A 90 3.78 -9.87 2.02
N LEU A 91 4.83 -9.61 1.24
CA LEU A 91 4.81 -8.61 0.16
C LEU A 91 3.74 -8.95 -0.89
N ARG A 92 3.58 -10.22 -1.18
CA ARG A 92 2.59 -10.68 -2.16
C ARG A 92 1.17 -10.34 -1.71
N GLU A 93 0.85 -10.56 -0.43
CA GLU A 93 -0.44 -10.20 0.15
C GLU A 93 -0.69 -8.69 0.05
N LEU A 94 0.31 -7.89 0.36
CA LEU A 94 0.23 -6.43 0.25
C LEU A 94 -0.09 -5.99 -1.18
N LEU A 95 0.67 -6.50 -2.14
CA LEU A 95 0.49 -6.14 -3.55
C LEU A 95 -0.86 -6.63 -4.09
N ARG A 96 -1.29 -7.83 -3.70
CA ARG A 96 -2.62 -8.35 -4.09
C ARG A 96 -3.75 -7.44 -3.59
N SER A 97 -3.65 -7.01 -2.34
CA SER A 97 -4.68 -6.13 -1.77
C SER A 97 -4.72 -4.77 -2.49
N ALA A 98 -3.55 -4.23 -2.83
CA ALA A 98 -3.46 -2.99 -3.59
C ALA A 98 -4.13 -3.13 -4.96
N VAL A 99 -3.83 -4.21 -5.69
CA VAL A 99 -4.45 -4.49 -6.99
C VAL A 99 -5.96 -4.64 -6.87
N SER A 100 -6.41 -5.42 -5.89
CA SER A 100 -7.83 -5.68 -5.68
C SER A 100 -8.61 -4.38 -5.40
N CYS A 101 -8.07 -3.53 -4.52
CA CYS A 101 -8.69 -2.26 -4.18
C CYS A 101 -8.71 -1.31 -5.38
N LEU A 102 -7.61 -1.18 -6.11
CA LEU A 102 -7.53 -0.31 -7.28
C LEU A 102 -8.48 -0.75 -8.39
N ARG A 103 -8.57 -2.06 -8.64
CA ARG A 103 -9.50 -2.59 -9.64
C ARG A 103 -10.95 -2.29 -9.27
N ARG A 104 -11.31 -2.47 -8.00
CA ARG A 104 -12.66 -2.16 -7.52
C ARG A 104 -12.97 -0.67 -7.68
N CYS A 105 -12.07 0.19 -7.25
CA CYS A 105 -12.23 1.64 -7.36
C CYS A 105 -12.36 2.08 -8.82
N ASN A 106 -11.53 1.53 -9.71
CA ASN A 106 -11.58 1.88 -11.13
C ASN A 106 -12.85 1.38 -11.81
N ARG A 107 -13.36 0.21 -11.42
CA ARG A 107 -14.64 -0.27 -11.92
C ARG A 107 -15.78 0.68 -11.55
N LEU A 108 -15.81 1.14 -10.29
CA LEU A 108 -16.82 2.09 -9.84
C LEU A 108 -16.71 3.43 -10.57
N ARG A 109 -15.46 3.89 -10.81
CA ARG A 109 -15.23 5.12 -11.59
C ARG A 109 -15.71 4.97 -13.04
N TYR A 110 -15.41 3.84 -13.66
CA TYR A 110 -15.87 3.55 -15.02
C TYR A 110 -17.41 3.57 -15.11
N GLU A 111 -18.08 2.94 -14.16
CA GLU A 111 -19.56 2.93 -14.08
C GLU A 111 -20.12 4.34 -13.89
N ALA A 112 -19.37 5.23 -13.25
CA ALA A 112 -19.74 6.64 -13.08
C ALA A 112 -19.34 7.54 -14.25
N GLY A 113 -18.75 6.97 -15.31
CA GLY A 113 -18.29 7.72 -16.48
C GLY A 113 -16.95 8.42 -16.29
N GLU A 114 -16.18 8.03 -15.27
CA GLU A 114 -14.88 8.61 -14.96
C GLU A 114 -13.74 7.74 -15.47
N CYS A 115 -12.56 8.35 -15.67
CA CYS A 115 -11.37 7.63 -16.11
C CYS A 115 -10.76 6.83 -14.97
N ALA A 116 -10.03 5.74 -15.32
CA ALA A 116 -9.27 4.97 -14.37
C ALA A 116 -8.13 5.80 -13.77
N LEU A 117 -7.81 5.53 -12.49
CA LEU A 117 -6.66 6.12 -11.80
C LEU A 117 -5.55 5.07 -11.67
N PHE A 118 -4.31 5.52 -11.85
CA PHE A 118 -3.12 4.71 -11.64
C PHE A 118 -3.09 3.45 -12.52
N ALA A 119 -3.62 3.53 -13.76
CA ALA A 119 -3.66 2.39 -14.67
C ALA A 119 -2.27 1.83 -15.00
N PRO A 120 -1.22 2.64 -15.27
CA PRO A 120 0.13 2.11 -15.49
C PRO A 120 0.68 1.39 -14.27
N GLU A 121 0.53 1.94 -13.07
CA GLU A 121 1.02 1.36 -11.82
C GLU A 121 0.29 0.06 -11.51
N LEU A 122 -1.02 0.01 -11.73
CA LEU A 122 -1.80 -1.20 -11.56
C LEU A 122 -1.31 -2.31 -12.49
N ALA A 123 -1.01 -1.98 -13.75
CA ALA A 123 -0.48 -2.94 -14.70
C ALA A 123 0.90 -3.46 -14.27
N GLN A 124 1.77 -2.57 -13.78
CA GLN A 124 3.10 -2.94 -13.30
C GLN A 124 3.03 -3.86 -12.07
N ILE A 125 2.19 -3.55 -11.10
CA ILE A 125 2.03 -4.37 -9.90
C ILE A 125 1.44 -5.73 -10.26
N SER A 126 0.45 -5.77 -11.16
CA SER A 126 -0.14 -7.02 -11.65
C SER A 126 0.91 -7.92 -12.31
N ALA A 127 1.80 -7.33 -13.12
CA ALA A 127 2.89 -8.07 -13.75
C ALA A 127 3.89 -8.59 -12.73
N LEU A 128 4.24 -7.78 -11.73
CA LEU A 128 5.14 -8.19 -10.65
C LEU A 128 4.58 -9.36 -9.85
N LEU A 129 3.29 -9.37 -9.57
CA LEU A 129 2.63 -10.46 -8.85
C LEU A 129 2.79 -11.80 -9.55
N LYS A 130 2.82 -11.81 -10.88
CA LYS A 130 3.01 -13.04 -11.66
C LYS A 130 4.44 -13.58 -11.55
N GLN A 131 5.41 -12.71 -11.21
CA GLN A 131 6.82 -13.06 -11.13
C GLN A 131 7.28 -13.42 -9.73
N LEU A 132 6.54 -13.02 -8.69
CA LEU A 132 6.91 -13.29 -7.31
C LEU A 132 6.74 -14.78 -6.99
N PRO A 133 7.65 -15.37 -6.19
CA PRO A 133 7.50 -16.74 -5.73
C PRO A 133 6.23 -16.92 -4.91
N GLN A 134 5.64 -18.08 -5.01
CA GLN A 134 4.45 -18.43 -4.23
C GLN A 134 4.83 -18.89 -2.84
#